data_74613b754176626a06c380211f3e14f6
#
_entry.id   74613b754176626a06c380211f3e14f6
#
_cell.length_a   1.000
_cell.length_b   1.000
_cell.length_c   1.000
_cell.angle_alpha   90.00
_cell.angle_beta   90.00
_cell.angle_gamma   90.00
#
_symmetry.space_group_name_H-M   'P 1'
#
loop_
_entity.id
_entity.type
_entity.pdbx_description
1 polymer ?
#
loop_
_entity_poly.entity_id
_entity_poly.type
_entity_poly.pdbx_seq_one_letter_code
_entity_poly.pdbx_strand_id
1 'polypeptide(L)'
;VKTSQTGYIQRRLVKGLEDLKVEYDMTVRNNKNKIIQYSYGDDGIDPIRVESQILPLVNMSVEEIYTHYQMPSDNMKDDVFTTSYTKPTLKRLKKQITDTNKRCKEIIDMMIEYRDTIIKYVFKMRDNKKVNIPVAFQQIINNVRGQQYINVNSMVDITPLEALELIDDGYKRIESFHYVKPTELFKIMYYYYLTPKNLLMVKRFNRNAVEILIEK
;
A
#
# COMPACT_ATOMS: atom_id res chain seq x y z
N VAL A 1 -15.16 -29.05 -33.40
CA VAL A 1 -16.07 -27.92 -33.21
C VAL A 1 -16.16 -27.14 -34.52
N LYS A 2 -17.38 -26.96 -35.06
CA LYS A 2 -17.56 -26.23 -36.33
C LYS A 2 -17.47 -24.73 -36.11
N THR A 3 -16.79 -24.00 -36.99
CA THR A 3 -16.61 -22.53 -36.96
C THR A 3 -17.95 -21.79 -36.90
N SER A 4 -19.00 -22.30 -37.54
CA SER A 4 -20.34 -21.71 -37.49
C SER A 4 -20.97 -21.73 -36.09
N GLN A 5 -20.75 -22.80 -35.33
CA GLN A 5 -21.25 -22.90 -33.95
C GLN A 5 -20.52 -21.95 -32.99
N THR A 6 -19.20 -21.84 -33.14
CA THR A 6 -18.41 -20.89 -32.33
C THR A 6 -18.79 -19.44 -32.60
N GLY A 7 -18.99 -19.08 -33.88
CA GLY A 7 -19.44 -17.76 -34.28
C GLY A 7 -20.83 -17.41 -33.73
N TYR A 8 -21.76 -18.34 -33.72
CA TYR A 8 -23.10 -18.16 -33.15
C TYR A 8 -23.06 -17.98 -31.63
N ILE A 9 -22.27 -18.78 -30.92
CA ILE A 9 -22.08 -18.64 -29.46
C ILE A 9 -21.44 -17.29 -29.12
N GLN A 10 -20.38 -16.90 -29.85
CA GLN A 10 -19.73 -15.62 -29.69
C GLN A 10 -20.71 -14.44 -29.86
N ARG A 11 -21.51 -14.46 -30.94
CA ARG A 11 -22.54 -13.43 -31.18
C ARG A 11 -23.54 -13.33 -30.03
N ARG A 12 -24.01 -14.45 -29.48
CA ARG A 12 -24.95 -14.46 -28.36
C ARG A 12 -24.32 -13.90 -27.08
N LEU A 13 -23.07 -14.26 -26.79
CA LEU A 13 -22.33 -13.74 -25.64
C LEU A 13 -22.11 -12.23 -25.74
N VAL A 14 -21.66 -11.76 -26.89
CA VAL A 14 -21.46 -10.31 -27.12
C VAL A 14 -22.78 -9.55 -26.96
N LYS A 15 -23.86 -10.05 -27.57
CA LYS A 15 -25.20 -9.43 -27.44
C LYS A 15 -25.75 -9.44 -26.02
N GLY A 16 -25.41 -10.43 -25.22
CA GLY A 16 -25.80 -10.49 -23.82
C GLY A 16 -25.00 -9.55 -22.89
N LEU A 17 -23.77 -9.20 -23.28
CA LEU A 17 -22.85 -8.45 -22.46
C LEU A 17 -22.67 -6.98 -22.90
N GLU A 18 -23.03 -6.62 -24.15
CA GLU A 18 -22.76 -5.29 -24.73
C GLU A 18 -23.45 -4.14 -23.97
N ASP A 19 -24.58 -4.41 -23.33
CA ASP A 19 -25.37 -3.41 -22.61
C ASP A 19 -25.00 -3.27 -21.12
N LEU A 20 -24.09 -4.12 -20.64
CA LEU A 20 -23.74 -4.13 -19.21
C LEU A 20 -22.70 -3.05 -18.89
N LYS A 21 -22.99 -2.23 -17.89
CA LYS A 21 -22.06 -1.24 -17.37
C LYS A 21 -22.16 -1.11 -15.85
N VAL A 22 -21.10 -0.64 -15.25
CA VAL A 22 -21.06 -0.29 -13.83
C VAL A 22 -21.62 1.12 -13.66
N GLU A 23 -22.64 1.26 -12.84
CA GLU A 23 -23.24 2.55 -12.48
C GLU A 23 -22.52 3.17 -11.26
N TYR A 24 -22.83 4.44 -10.94
CA TYR A 24 -22.18 5.15 -9.82
C TYR A 24 -22.49 4.56 -8.43
N ASP A 25 -23.56 3.75 -8.31
CA ASP A 25 -23.90 3.01 -7.10
C ASP A 25 -23.12 1.69 -6.94
N MET A 26 -22.09 1.47 -7.80
CA MET A 26 -21.26 0.26 -7.86
C MET A 26 -21.99 -1.00 -8.33
N THR A 27 -23.26 -0.92 -8.72
CA THR A 27 -23.99 -2.04 -9.28
C THR A 27 -23.75 -2.18 -10.78
N VAL A 28 -23.77 -3.40 -11.30
CA VAL A 28 -23.76 -3.68 -12.74
C VAL A 28 -25.17 -3.75 -13.24
N ARG A 29 -25.53 -2.90 -14.20
CA ARG A 29 -26.87 -2.83 -14.78
C ARG A 29 -26.86 -2.96 -16.30
N ASN A 30 -27.99 -3.39 -16.84
CA ASN A 30 -28.22 -3.38 -18.26
C ASN A 30 -28.90 -2.05 -18.71
N ASN A 31 -29.12 -1.89 -20.03
CA ASN A 31 -29.79 -0.72 -20.61
C ASN A 31 -31.23 -0.45 -20.10
N LYS A 32 -31.87 -1.45 -19.47
CA LYS A 32 -33.20 -1.35 -18.83
C LYS A 32 -33.12 -1.07 -17.33
N ASN A 33 -31.97 -0.69 -16.82
CA ASN A 33 -31.71 -0.46 -15.38
C ASN A 33 -31.94 -1.67 -14.47
N LYS A 34 -32.00 -2.89 -15.02
CA LYS A 34 -32.06 -4.09 -14.19
C LYS A 34 -30.67 -4.39 -13.62
N ILE A 35 -30.60 -4.66 -12.34
CA ILE A 35 -29.38 -5.04 -11.65
C ILE A 35 -29.04 -6.49 -12.03
N ILE A 36 -27.83 -6.68 -12.58
CA ILE A 36 -27.28 -7.99 -12.95
C ILE A 36 -26.34 -8.49 -11.84
N GLN A 37 -25.53 -7.57 -11.30
CA GLN A 37 -24.67 -7.83 -10.15
C GLN A 37 -24.74 -6.64 -9.19
N TYR A 38 -24.70 -6.91 -7.89
CA TYR A 38 -24.64 -5.85 -6.88
C TYR A 38 -23.26 -5.23 -6.77
N SER A 39 -22.22 -5.99 -7.07
CA SER A 39 -20.84 -5.54 -7.14
C SER A 39 -20.17 -6.25 -8.31
N TYR A 40 -19.43 -5.52 -9.14
CA TYR A 40 -18.72 -6.10 -10.28
C TYR A 40 -17.74 -7.19 -9.81
N GLY A 41 -17.89 -8.42 -10.31
CA GLY A 41 -17.07 -9.57 -9.94
C GLY A 41 -17.11 -9.94 -8.45
N ASP A 42 -18.14 -9.50 -7.71
CA ASP A 42 -18.30 -9.62 -6.25
C ASP A 42 -17.25 -8.86 -5.40
N ASP A 43 -16.17 -8.38 -6.00
CA ASP A 43 -15.08 -7.64 -5.34
C ASP A 43 -15.05 -6.14 -5.71
N GLY A 44 -15.77 -5.75 -6.75
CA GLY A 44 -15.79 -4.36 -7.25
C GLY A 44 -14.49 -3.90 -7.90
N ILE A 45 -13.55 -4.80 -8.18
CA ILE A 45 -12.23 -4.47 -8.71
C ILE A 45 -12.25 -4.46 -10.25
N ASP A 46 -11.70 -3.41 -10.86
CA ASP A 46 -11.47 -3.32 -12.29
C ASP A 46 -10.22 -4.15 -12.67
N PRO A 47 -10.37 -5.26 -13.42
CA PRO A 47 -9.25 -6.13 -13.76
C PRO A 47 -8.19 -5.47 -14.67
N ILE A 48 -8.54 -4.37 -15.35
CA ILE A 48 -7.57 -3.61 -16.18
C ILE A 48 -6.57 -2.87 -15.29
N ARG A 49 -6.99 -2.46 -14.10
CA ARG A 49 -6.17 -1.69 -13.16
C ARG A 49 -5.45 -2.56 -12.13
N VAL A 50 -5.65 -3.85 -12.16
CA VAL A 50 -5.01 -4.80 -11.24
C VAL A 50 -3.57 -5.05 -11.66
N GLU A 51 -2.65 -4.90 -10.73
CA GLU A 51 -1.23 -5.19 -10.91
C GLU A 51 -0.81 -6.39 -10.06
N SER A 52 -0.07 -7.32 -10.68
CA SER A 52 0.49 -8.48 -9.98
C SER A 52 1.75 -8.05 -9.24
N GLN A 53 1.69 -8.06 -7.92
CA GLN A 53 2.78 -7.64 -7.05
C GLN A 53 3.23 -8.79 -6.17
N ILE A 54 4.53 -8.80 -5.86
CA ILE A 54 5.08 -9.73 -4.87
C ILE A 54 4.85 -9.10 -3.49
N LEU A 55 4.38 -9.88 -2.54
CA LEU A 55 4.28 -9.48 -1.14
C LEU A 55 5.58 -9.90 -0.41
N PRO A 56 6.55 -9.00 -0.22
CA PRO A 56 7.85 -9.35 0.33
C PRO A 56 7.76 -9.85 1.78
N LEU A 57 6.79 -9.36 2.55
CA LEU A 57 6.59 -9.70 3.95
C LEU A 57 6.48 -11.22 4.20
N VAL A 58 5.90 -11.97 3.25
CA VAL A 58 5.72 -13.43 3.37
C VAL A 58 7.04 -14.18 3.42
N ASN A 59 8.08 -13.64 2.79
CA ASN A 59 9.42 -14.24 2.73
C ASN A 59 10.36 -13.79 3.84
N MET A 60 9.98 -12.72 4.54
CA MET A 60 10.86 -12.12 5.54
C MET A 60 10.92 -12.99 6.81
N SER A 61 12.13 -13.20 7.30
CA SER A 61 12.35 -13.71 8.65
C SER A 61 11.91 -12.67 9.69
N VAL A 62 11.77 -13.10 10.93
CA VAL A 62 11.44 -12.17 12.04
C VAL A 62 12.52 -11.08 12.16
N GLU A 63 13.79 -11.45 12.02
CA GLU A 63 14.94 -10.54 12.09
C GLU A 63 14.90 -9.49 10.95
N GLU A 64 14.52 -9.91 9.74
CA GLU A 64 14.35 -9.00 8.59
C GLU A 64 13.18 -8.03 8.81
N ILE A 65 12.08 -8.49 9.44
CA ILE A 65 10.97 -7.59 9.80
C ILE A 65 11.44 -6.54 10.80
N TYR A 66 12.15 -6.94 11.85
CA TYR A 66 12.74 -5.99 12.79
C TYR A 66 13.67 -5.00 12.07
N THR A 67 14.55 -5.49 11.21
CA THR A 67 15.44 -4.63 10.42
C THR A 67 14.69 -3.68 9.50
N HIS A 68 13.54 -4.09 8.95
CA HIS A 68 12.75 -3.26 8.04
C HIS A 68 12.04 -2.09 8.76
N TYR A 69 11.49 -2.35 9.94
CA TYR A 69 10.67 -1.36 10.67
C TYR A 69 11.41 -0.59 11.76
N GLN A 70 12.39 -1.21 12.40
CA GLN A 70 13.11 -0.58 13.50
C GLN A 70 13.94 0.60 13.03
N MET A 71 13.75 1.73 13.67
CA MET A 71 14.61 2.89 13.47
C MET A 71 15.92 2.69 14.23
N PRO A 72 17.07 3.02 13.64
CA PRO A 72 18.35 2.95 14.34
C PRO A 72 18.37 3.96 15.49
N SER A 73 18.30 3.45 16.71
CA SER A 73 18.23 4.26 17.92
C SER A 73 19.60 4.51 18.59
N ASP A 74 20.53 3.58 18.39
CA ASP A 74 21.76 3.53 19.21
C ASP A 74 22.93 4.34 18.65
N ASN A 75 22.92 4.68 17.35
CA ASN A 75 24.01 5.38 16.68
C ASN A 75 23.57 6.71 16.08
N MET A 76 23.04 7.64 16.89
CA MET A 76 22.80 9.02 16.42
C MET A 76 24.08 9.79 16.07
N LYS A 77 25.22 9.15 16.20
CA LYS A 77 26.53 9.67 15.76
C LYS A 77 26.86 9.27 14.32
N ASP A 78 26.03 8.39 13.70
CA ASP A 78 26.27 7.99 12.33
C ASP A 78 26.11 9.20 11.40
N ASP A 79 27.10 9.43 10.57
CA ASP A 79 27.12 10.51 9.59
C ASP A 79 25.91 10.50 8.67
N VAL A 80 25.28 9.31 8.47
CA VAL A 80 24.07 9.15 7.68
C VAL A 80 22.88 9.88 8.29
N PHE A 81 22.72 9.88 9.62
CA PHE A 81 21.65 10.62 10.30
C PHE A 81 21.87 12.12 10.26
N THR A 82 23.11 12.54 10.55
CA THR A 82 23.44 13.96 10.58
C THR A 82 23.37 14.62 9.22
N THR A 83 23.67 13.88 8.15
CA THR A 83 23.60 14.38 6.78
C THR A 83 22.20 14.30 6.18
N SER A 84 21.31 13.45 6.72
CA SER A 84 19.97 13.19 6.16
C SER A 84 18.92 14.18 6.65
N TYR A 85 18.99 14.59 7.90
CA TYR A 85 17.96 15.39 8.55
C TYR A 85 18.40 16.84 8.76
N THR A 86 17.44 17.76 8.74
CA THR A 86 17.68 19.14 9.09
C THR A 86 18.03 19.27 10.59
N LYS A 87 18.84 20.27 10.97
CA LYS A 87 19.22 20.50 12.36
C LYS A 87 18.05 20.60 13.35
N PRO A 88 16.93 21.31 13.03
CA PRO A 88 15.76 21.36 13.90
C PRO A 88 15.06 20.01 14.04
N THR A 89 14.99 19.23 12.97
CA THR A 89 14.37 17.89 12.97
C THR A 89 15.18 16.91 13.83
N LEU A 90 16.50 16.97 13.78
CA LEU A 90 17.37 16.17 14.67
C LEU A 90 17.12 16.45 16.15
N LYS A 91 16.87 17.71 16.53
CA LYS A 91 16.53 18.06 17.92
C LYS A 91 15.18 17.48 18.35
N ARG A 92 14.18 17.49 17.46
CA ARG A 92 12.86 16.87 17.71
C ARG A 92 12.97 15.35 17.80
N LEU A 93 13.68 14.73 16.87
CA LEU A 93 13.90 13.29 16.82
C LEU A 93 14.53 12.77 18.12
N LYS A 94 15.54 13.45 18.66
CA LYS A 94 16.16 13.09 19.96
C LYS A 94 15.16 13.08 21.12
N LYS A 95 14.18 13.97 21.12
CA LYS A 95 13.14 14.03 22.16
C LYS A 95 12.08 12.94 22.00
N GLN A 96 11.83 12.48 20.77
CA GLN A 96 10.76 11.54 20.41
C GLN A 96 11.22 10.09 20.25
N ILE A 97 12.49 9.77 20.57
CA ILE A 97 13.05 8.42 20.36
C ILE A 97 12.26 7.34 21.06
N THR A 98 11.91 7.55 22.32
CA THR A 98 11.19 6.57 23.14
C THR A 98 9.82 6.27 22.56
N ASP A 99 9.08 7.30 22.14
CA ASP A 99 7.76 7.16 21.57
C ASP A 99 7.82 6.53 20.17
N THR A 100 8.82 6.93 19.37
CA THR A 100 9.08 6.32 18.05
C THR A 100 9.38 4.83 18.19
N ASN A 101 10.25 4.44 19.11
CA ASN A 101 10.60 3.03 19.33
C ASN A 101 9.41 2.21 19.84
N LYS A 102 8.58 2.78 20.71
CA LYS A 102 7.35 2.15 21.18
C LYS A 102 6.39 1.89 20.00
N ARG A 103 6.15 2.91 19.18
CA ARG A 103 5.26 2.80 18.02
C ARG A 103 5.79 1.82 16.97
N CYS A 104 7.10 1.81 16.72
CA CYS A 104 7.73 0.84 15.82
C CYS A 104 7.54 -0.60 16.31
N LYS A 105 7.65 -0.87 17.61
CA LYS A 105 7.40 -2.20 18.19
C LYS A 105 5.96 -2.64 17.98
N GLU A 106 4.99 -1.77 18.22
CA GLU A 106 3.57 -2.08 17.98
C GLU A 106 3.30 -2.49 16.53
N ILE A 107 3.93 -1.76 15.57
CA ILE A 107 3.81 -2.09 14.14
C ILE A 107 4.51 -3.42 13.82
N ILE A 108 5.67 -3.68 14.39
CA ILE A 108 6.41 -4.95 14.19
C ILE A 108 5.57 -6.13 14.66
N ASP A 109 5.02 -6.06 15.86
CA ASP A 109 4.18 -7.12 16.43
C ASP A 109 2.95 -7.39 15.55
N MET A 110 2.28 -6.33 15.11
CA MET A 110 1.17 -6.41 14.17
C MET A 110 1.59 -7.06 12.84
N MET A 111 2.74 -6.71 12.29
CA MET A 111 3.22 -7.26 11.02
C MET A 111 3.64 -8.72 11.10
N ILE A 112 4.17 -9.16 12.23
CA ILE A 112 4.49 -10.57 12.48
C ILE A 112 3.20 -11.39 12.51
N GLU A 113 2.19 -10.93 13.24
CA GLU A 113 0.88 -11.59 13.32
C GLU A 113 0.22 -11.70 11.94
N TYR A 114 0.22 -10.61 11.17
CA TYR A 114 -0.31 -10.60 9.81
C TYR A 114 0.45 -11.52 8.86
N ARG A 115 1.79 -11.54 8.93
CA ARG A 115 2.60 -12.48 8.14
C ARG A 115 2.17 -13.91 8.37
N ASP A 116 2.07 -14.33 9.64
CA ASP A 116 1.73 -15.69 10.01
C ASP A 116 0.31 -16.05 9.59
N THR A 117 -0.63 -15.11 9.72
CA THR A 117 -2.01 -15.26 9.26
C THR A 117 -2.08 -15.44 7.75
N ILE A 118 -1.37 -14.61 6.97
CA ILE A 118 -1.33 -14.70 5.51
C ILE A 118 -0.74 -16.02 5.05
N ILE A 119 0.39 -16.43 5.61
CA ILE A 119 1.04 -17.70 5.26
C ILE A 119 0.08 -18.87 5.51
N LYS A 120 -0.60 -18.87 6.65
CA LYS A 120 -1.48 -19.95 7.04
C LYS A 120 -2.77 -20.02 6.23
N TYR A 121 -3.45 -18.89 6.03
CA TYR A 121 -4.81 -18.87 5.50
C TYR A 121 -4.89 -18.48 4.02
N VAL A 122 -4.05 -17.55 3.55
CA VAL A 122 -4.11 -17.07 2.16
C VAL A 122 -3.25 -17.93 1.25
N PHE A 123 -1.99 -18.09 1.56
CA PHE A 123 -1.07 -18.87 0.71
C PHE A 123 -1.08 -20.35 1.02
N LYS A 124 -1.62 -20.78 2.17
CA LYS A 124 -1.72 -22.21 2.57
C LYS A 124 -0.36 -22.94 2.43
N MET A 125 0.71 -22.30 2.88
CA MET A 125 2.10 -22.78 2.78
C MET A 125 2.61 -23.00 1.34
N ARG A 126 1.97 -22.42 0.33
CA ARG A 126 2.45 -22.48 -1.06
C ARG A 126 3.52 -21.43 -1.32
N ASP A 127 4.43 -21.72 -2.26
CA ASP A 127 5.50 -20.78 -2.63
C ASP A 127 5.02 -19.57 -3.48
N ASN A 128 3.75 -19.54 -3.83
CA ASN A 128 3.19 -18.42 -4.60
C ASN A 128 2.98 -17.21 -3.69
N LYS A 129 3.78 -16.19 -3.91
CA LYS A 129 3.84 -14.94 -3.11
C LYS A 129 3.33 -13.74 -3.87
N LYS A 130 2.65 -13.99 -4.99
CA LYS A 130 2.07 -12.93 -5.84
C LYS A 130 0.65 -12.64 -5.40
N VAL A 131 0.34 -11.36 -5.29
CA VAL A 131 -1.00 -10.84 -5.03
C VAL A 131 -1.41 -9.86 -6.13
N ASN A 132 -2.68 -9.84 -6.47
CA ASN A 132 -3.23 -8.94 -7.47
C ASN A 132 -3.96 -7.81 -6.74
N ILE A 133 -3.42 -6.60 -6.80
CA ILE A 133 -3.96 -5.42 -6.11
C ILE A 133 -4.06 -4.27 -7.12
N PRO A 134 -5.14 -3.47 -7.07
CA PRO A 134 -5.33 -2.34 -7.99
C PRO A 134 -4.45 -1.14 -7.68
N VAL A 135 -3.61 -1.20 -6.66
CA VAL A 135 -2.72 -0.10 -6.24
C VAL A 135 -1.26 -0.49 -6.41
N ALA A 136 -0.56 0.20 -7.30
CA ALA A 136 0.86 0.01 -7.56
C ALA A 136 1.72 0.86 -6.61
N PHE A 137 1.85 0.45 -5.35
CA PHE A 137 2.56 1.22 -4.31
C PHE A 137 3.95 1.70 -4.72
N GLN A 138 4.77 0.79 -5.26
CA GLN A 138 6.14 1.12 -5.66
C GLN A 138 6.19 2.18 -6.77
N GLN A 139 5.27 2.10 -7.72
CA GLN A 139 5.18 3.05 -8.82
C GLN A 139 4.72 4.43 -8.32
N ILE A 140 3.73 4.47 -7.42
CA ILE A 140 3.24 5.72 -6.82
C ILE A 140 4.38 6.41 -6.06
N ILE A 141 5.11 5.69 -5.21
CA ILE A 141 6.26 6.22 -4.47
C ILE A 141 7.32 6.79 -5.42
N ASN A 142 7.67 6.05 -6.47
CA ASN A 142 8.67 6.50 -7.44
C ASN A 142 8.19 7.72 -8.24
N ASN A 143 6.91 7.77 -8.60
CA ASN A 143 6.31 8.91 -9.30
C ASN A 143 6.33 10.17 -8.43
N VAL A 144 5.95 10.08 -7.16
CA VAL A 144 6.02 11.22 -6.23
C VAL A 144 7.46 11.68 -6.04
N ARG A 145 8.41 10.74 -5.90
CA ARG A 145 9.83 11.07 -5.81
C ARG A 145 10.32 11.83 -7.03
N GLY A 146 9.93 11.42 -8.24
CA GLY A 146 10.27 12.10 -9.50
C GLY A 146 9.62 13.48 -9.59
N GLN A 147 8.33 13.61 -9.27
CA GLN A 147 7.59 14.87 -9.31
C GLN A 147 8.12 15.93 -8.33
N GLN A 148 8.60 15.49 -7.17
CA GLN A 148 9.17 16.37 -6.15
C GLN A 148 10.69 16.59 -6.31
N TYR A 149 11.29 16.06 -7.39
CA TYR A 149 12.73 16.16 -7.67
C TYR A 149 13.62 15.73 -6.48
N ILE A 150 13.18 14.71 -5.73
CA ILE A 150 13.89 14.24 -4.54
C ILE A 150 15.11 13.42 -4.95
N ASN A 151 16.27 13.88 -4.54
CA ASN A 151 17.58 13.27 -4.78
C ASN A 151 18.14 12.64 -3.49
N VAL A 152 19.23 11.89 -3.63
CA VAL A 152 19.95 11.28 -2.49
C VAL A 152 20.42 12.31 -1.47
N ASN A 153 20.71 13.54 -1.92
CA ASN A 153 21.17 14.65 -1.06
C ASN A 153 20.05 15.51 -0.49
N SER A 154 18.77 15.16 -0.76
CA SER A 154 17.65 15.91 -0.23
C SER A 154 17.58 15.78 1.29
N MET A 155 17.32 16.89 1.98
CA MET A 155 17.23 16.95 3.42
C MET A 155 15.80 16.63 3.87
N VAL A 156 15.69 15.82 4.94
CA VAL A 156 14.41 15.42 5.55
C VAL A 156 14.07 16.39 6.68
N ASP A 157 12.87 16.95 6.65
CA ASP A 157 12.36 17.94 7.59
C ASP A 157 11.27 17.41 8.56
N ILE A 158 10.89 16.16 8.39
CA ILE A 158 9.88 15.47 9.19
C ILE A 158 10.52 14.40 10.10
N THR A 159 9.96 14.19 11.29
CA THR A 159 10.39 13.11 12.17
C THR A 159 9.66 11.79 11.83
N PRO A 160 10.23 10.61 12.14
CA PRO A 160 9.57 9.34 11.91
C PRO A 160 8.22 9.20 12.63
N LEU A 161 8.08 9.77 13.82
CA LEU A 161 6.82 9.76 14.55
C LEU A 161 5.74 10.58 13.83
N GLU A 162 6.08 11.83 13.43
CA GLU A 162 5.17 12.67 12.64
C GLU A 162 4.78 11.99 11.32
N ALA A 163 5.70 11.27 10.66
CA ALA A 163 5.38 10.52 9.45
C ALA A 163 4.42 9.37 9.71
N LEU A 164 4.57 8.63 10.82
CA LEU A 164 3.64 7.59 11.23
C LEU A 164 2.24 8.15 11.51
N GLU A 165 2.14 9.28 12.19
CA GLU A 165 0.86 9.96 12.44
C GLU A 165 0.16 10.32 11.14
N LEU A 166 0.88 10.88 10.15
CA LEU A 166 0.33 11.19 8.83
C LEU A 166 -0.15 9.93 8.09
N ILE A 167 0.62 8.84 8.17
CA ILE A 167 0.27 7.55 7.55
C ILE A 167 -1.00 6.97 8.20
N ASP A 168 -1.08 6.99 9.53
CA ASP A 168 -2.24 6.50 10.27
C ASP A 168 -3.50 7.34 9.95
N ASP A 169 -3.36 8.66 9.88
CA ASP A 169 -4.48 9.55 9.53
C ASP A 169 -4.89 9.40 8.06
N GLY A 170 -3.94 9.13 7.16
CA GLY A 170 -4.22 8.77 5.77
C GLY A 170 -5.05 7.49 5.69
N TYR A 171 -4.66 6.46 6.42
CA TYR A 171 -5.40 5.20 6.46
C TYR A 171 -6.83 5.35 6.99
N LYS A 172 -7.01 6.11 8.08
CA LYS A 172 -8.36 6.43 8.61
C LYS A 172 -9.22 7.17 7.59
N ARG A 173 -8.64 8.08 6.81
CA ARG A 173 -9.35 8.76 5.71
C ARG A 173 -9.82 7.75 4.65
N ILE A 174 -8.97 6.82 4.23
CA ILE A 174 -9.34 5.76 3.28
C ILE A 174 -10.50 4.93 3.84
N GLU A 175 -10.47 4.53 5.12
CA GLU A 175 -11.57 3.80 5.77
C GLU A 175 -12.88 4.59 5.79
N SER A 176 -12.83 5.92 5.91
CA SER A 176 -14.02 6.76 5.97
C SER A 176 -14.66 7.02 4.60
N PHE A 177 -13.89 6.97 3.52
CA PHE A 177 -14.37 7.28 2.17
C PHE A 177 -15.12 6.13 1.49
N HIS A 178 -14.89 4.89 1.91
CA HIS A 178 -15.42 3.71 1.23
C HIS A 178 -16.56 3.06 2.02
N TYR A 179 -17.65 2.71 1.31
CA TYR A 179 -18.74 1.88 1.86
C TYR A 179 -18.23 0.50 2.31
N VAL A 180 -17.25 -0.03 1.58
CA VAL A 180 -16.59 -1.28 1.92
C VAL A 180 -15.23 -0.95 2.51
N LYS A 181 -14.96 -1.43 3.72
CA LYS A 181 -13.67 -1.24 4.38
C LYS A 181 -12.54 -1.85 3.54
N PRO A 182 -11.36 -1.21 3.51
CA PRO A 182 -10.19 -1.79 2.88
C PRO A 182 -9.89 -3.18 3.43
N THR A 183 -9.44 -4.09 2.57
CA THR A 183 -9.07 -5.44 3.00
C THR A 183 -7.82 -5.40 3.89
N GLU A 184 -7.68 -6.39 4.78
CA GLU A 184 -6.48 -6.50 5.62
C GLU A 184 -5.21 -6.62 4.77
N LEU A 185 -5.28 -7.26 3.60
CA LEU A 185 -4.17 -7.35 2.67
C LEU A 185 -3.72 -5.95 2.20
N PHE A 186 -4.67 -5.06 1.87
CA PHE A 186 -4.35 -3.68 1.52
C PHE A 186 -3.67 -2.96 2.68
N LYS A 187 -4.17 -3.11 3.90
CA LYS A 187 -3.59 -2.54 5.11
C LYS A 187 -2.13 -2.97 5.30
N ILE A 188 -1.85 -4.26 5.12
CA ILE A 188 -0.51 -4.82 5.25
C ILE A 188 0.43 -4.22 4.21
N MET A 189 0.00 -4.16 2.95
CA MET A 189 0.79 -3.56 1.87
C MET A 189 1.04 -2.07 2.11
N TYR A 190 0.02 -1.36 2.58
CA TYR A 190 0.10 0.05 2.93
C TYR A 190 1.19 0.30 3.98
N TYR A 191 1.14 -0.36 5.13
CA TYR A 191 2.15 -0.22 6.18
C TYR A 191 3.52 -0.79 5.79
N TYR A 192 3.57 -1.76 4.90
CA TYR A 192 4.84 -2.29 4.40
C TYR A 192 5.60 -1.27 3.54
N TYR A 193 4.94 -0.67 2.57
CA TYR A 193 5.58 0.27 1.64
C TYR A 193 5.78 1.66 2.23
N LEU A 194 4.90 2.11 3.11
CA LEU A 194 4.94 3.44 3.73
C LEU A 194 5.70 3.47 5.08
N THR A 195 6.58 2.50 5.32
CA THR A 195 7.45 2.55 6.52
C THR A 195 8.27 3.84 6.56
N PRO A 196 8.32 4.54 7.71
CA PRO A 196 9.14 5.74 7.87
C PRO A 196 10.60 5.52 7.52
N LYS A 197 11.17 4.35 7.86
CA LYS A 197 12.53 4.01 7.49
C LYS A 197 12.75 4.02 5.97
N ASN A 198 11.84 3.41 5.21
CA ASN A 198 11.92 3.41 3.75
C ASN A 198 11.73 4.81 3.18
N LEU A 199 10.70 5.54 3.63
CA LEU A 199 10.36 6.86 3.09
C LEU A 199 11.41 7.91 3.43
N LEU A 200 11.83 8.00 4.70
CA LEU A 200 12.69 9.10 5.16
C LEU A 200 14.18 8.79 4.98
N MET A 201 14.61 7.56 5.28
CA MET A 201 16.04 7.24 5.23
C MET A 201 16.49 6.80 3.82
N VAL A 202 15.70 5.94 3.14
CA VAL A 202 16.06 5.41 1.83
C VAL A 202 15.65 6.35 0.70
N LYS A 203 14.40 6.82 0.73
CA LYS A 203 13.82 7.64 -0.35
C LYS A 203 14.00 9.14 -0.13
N ARG A 204 14.36 9.59 1.08
CA ARG A 204 14.61 11.00 1.44
C ARG A 204 13.40 11.93 1.26
N PHE A 205 12.21 11.44 1.57
CA PHE A 205 10.99 12.24 1.47
C PHE A 205 10.98 13.34 2.53
N ASN A 206 10.61 14.55 2.12
CA ASN A 206 10.28 15.67 3.00
C ASN A 206 8.79 15.59 3.38
N ARG A 207 8.34 16.46 4.29
CA ARG A 207 6.97 16.51 4.78
C ARG A 207 5.96 16.63 3.63
N ASN A 208 6.18 17.58 2.73
CA ASN A 208 5.30 17.81 1.58
C ASN A 208 5.18 16.58 0.68
N ALA A 209 6.28 15.86 0.44
CA ALA A 209 6.27 14.64 -0.36
C ALA A 209 5.50 13.49 0.31
N VAL A 210 5.58 13.37 1.65
CA VAL A 210 4.79 12.39 2.40
C VAL A 210 3.29 12.72 2.34
N GLU A 211 2.92 13.98 2.51
CA GLU A 211 1.53 14.44 2.40
C GLU A 211 0.96 14.17 1.00
N ILE A 212 1.68 14.53 -0.06
CA ILE A 212 1.28 14.24 -1.45
C ILE A 212 1.18 12.73 -1.72
N LEU A 213 2.07 11.92 -1.14
CA LEU A 213 2.04 10.48 -1.29
C LEU A 213 0.78 9.86 -0.69
N ILE A 214 0.34 10.37 0.45
CA ILE A 214 -0.86 9.90 1.17
C ILE A 214 -2.14 10.35 0.46
N GLU A 215 -2.12 11.50 -0.21
CA GLU A 215 -3.26 12.02 -0.98
C GLU A 215 -3.50 11.28 -2.30
N LYS A 216 -2.50 10.62 -2.85
CA LYS A 216 -2.57 9.82 -4.09
C LYS A 216 -2.97 8.37 -3.85
#